data_88df747a0c6915527280dea7b989a0da
#
_entry.id   88df747a0c6915527280dea7b989a0da
#
_cell.length_a   1.000
_cell.length_b   1.000
_cell.length_c   1.000
_cell.angle_alpha   90.00
_cell.angle_beta   90.00
_cell.angle_gamma   90.00
#
_symmetry.space_group_name_H-M   'P 1'
#
loop_
_entity.id
_entity.type
_entity.pdbx_description
1 polymer ?
#
loop_
_entity_poly.entity_id
_entity_poly.type
_entity_poly.pdbx_seq_one_letter_code
_entity_poly.pdbx_strand_id
1 'polypeptide(L)'
;MKLKSLALLLMTIAMPAMAEQVSVNSKGISLILDVENGKPAQYLYFGSKLNAADLQNLTVATNGRMDAYPAYGLNTPAEAALAMRHSDGNLSTVLVATGSDVKQEANATVTTIHLKDPVYNIKVDLKYRAYKDVDMIEAWTEISNGEKGTVTLTTFASAMLPIRRGDVWMSHLSGTWAAEAQLSHEKLQPGEFVIRNNDGVRNSHTDHAEVMFSLNGKGQENTGAVIGAALAYSGNYKLKTVTDDTEYHYFFAGINEQNSEYHLKKGETFKTPALVLTYSNEGLSGASRNFHKWGRKYVLAHGDQERDILLNSWEGVYFDINQKGMDQMMADIHSMGGELFVMDDGWFGKKYPRKKDNTALGDWVVDTEKLPDGIEGLLRDAKKNGVKFGIWIEPEMTNTKSELYEKHPDWVIKAPKRDAVVGRGGTQLVLDLGNPKVQDFVFGVVDDLLTKYPEIAYIKWDANMAIMNHGSQYLSAADQSHLYIAYHQGFAKVIDRIRAKYKDVVIQCCASGGARANWGCLRGFDEFWVSDNTDALQRIYMQYGTSYFFPAIAMASH
;
A
#
# COMPACT_ATOMS: atom_id res chain seq x y z
N MET A 1 79.71 20.43 -1.21
CA MET A 1 78.44 21.02 -0.74
C MET A 1 77.30 20.02 -0.90
N LYS A 2 76.87 19.42 0.19
CA LYS A 2 75.75 18.42 0.16
C LYS A 2 74.49 19.16 0.61
N LEU A 3 73.49 19.29 -0.28
CA LEU A 3 72.15 19.76 0.05
C LEU A 3 71.42 18.65 0.81
N LYS A 4 70.99 18.96 2.03
CA LYS A 4 70.07 18.13 2.80
C LYS A 4 68.65 18.48 2.39
N SER A 5 67.94 17.53 1.79
CA SER A 5 66.49 17.64 1.54
C SER A 5 65.72 17.51 2.87
N LEU A 6 64.99 18.54 3.21
CA LEU A 6 64.07 18.56 4.35
C LEU A 6 62.72 18.03 3.88
N ALA A 7 62.36 16.81 4.27
CA ALA A 7 61.05 16.25 4.03
C ALA A 7 60.04 16.88 5.01
N LEU A 8 59.12 17.68 4.50
CA LEU A 8 57.99 18.24 5.24
C LEU A 8 56.92 17.14 5.42
N LEU A 9 56.78 16.63 6.63
CA LEU A 9 55.74 15.69 7.01
C LEU A 9 54.44 16.49 7.21
N LEU A 10 53.55 16.46 6.22
CA LEU A 10 52.19 16.97 6.37
C LEU A 10 51.42 15.99 7.27
N MET A 11 51.28 16.31 8.55
CA MET A 11 50.29 15.71 9.43
C MET A 11 48.90 16.21 8.98
N THR A 12 48.16 15.39 8.30
CA THR A 12 46.70 15.56 8.13
C THR A 12 46.06 15.32 9.50
N ILE A 13 45.73 16.41 10.19
CA ILE A 13 44.87 16.37 11.36
C ILE A 13 43.50 15.96 10.82
N ALA A 14 43.09 14.71 11.06
CA ALA A 14 41.71 14.28 10.85
C ALA A 14 40.86 15.11 11.83
N MET A 15 40.15 16.10 11.33
CA MET A 15 39.08 16.74 12.10
C MET A 15 38.08 15.64 12.47
N PRO A 16 37.62 15.59 13.74
CA PRO A 16 36.54 14.69 14.08
C PRO A 16 35.34 15.05 13.19
N ALA A 17 34.72 14.05 12.55
CA ALA A 17 33.52 14.24 11.81
C ALA A 17 32.46 14.78 12.77
N MET A 18 32.04 16.03 12.57
CA MET A 18 30.98 16.63 13.38
C MET A 18 29.68 15.89 13.06
N ALA A 19 28.93 15.54 14.10
CA ALA A 19 27.58 15.05 13.95
C ALA A 19 26.74 16.08 13.18
N GLU A 20 26.00 15.62 12.16
CA GLU A 20 25.14 16.47 11.36
C GLU A 20 23.69 16.23 11.77
N GLN A 21 22.99 17.28 12.24
CA GLN A 21 21.55 17.24 12.43
C GLN A 21 20.85 17.42 11.09
N VAL A 22 20.28 16.33 10.58
CA VAL A 22 19.55 16.33 9.32
C VAL A 22 18.07 16.58 9.57
N SER A 23 17.53 17.63 8.97
CA SER A 23 16.14 18.06 9.12
C SER A 23 15.31 17.66 7.91
N VAL A 24 14.25 16.88 8.14
CA VAL A 24 13.21 16.55 7.18
C VAL A 24 11.97 17.34 7.53
N ASN A 25 11.69 18.40 6.78
CA ASN A 25 10.63 19.36 7.11
C ASN A 25 9.52 19.37 6.07
N SER A 26 8.28 19.10 6.50
CA SER A 26 7.07 19.41 5.73
C SER A 26 6.60 20.85 6.01
N LYS A 27 5.36 21.17 5.66
CA LYS A 27 4.75 22.47 5.95
C LYS A 27 4.79 22.81 7.44
N GLY A 28 4.28 21.94 8.31
CA GLY A 28 4.15 22.15 9.75
C GLY A 28 4.75 21.05 10.63
N ILE A 29 5.48 20.08 10.05
CA ILE A 29 6.07 18.95 10.77
C ILE A 29 7.60 18.95 10.57
N SER A 30 8.35 18.56 11.60
CA SER A 30 9.76 18.26 11.55
C SER A 30 10.04 16.83 12.00
N LEU A 31 10.87 16.13 11.25
CA LEU A 31 11.55 14.91 11.65
C LEU A 31 13.05 15.19 11.60
N ILE A 32 13.74 15.01 12.74
CA ILE A 32 15.16 15.35 12.87
C ILE A 32 15.95 14.09 13.21
N LEU A 33 17.04 13.91 12.49
CA LEU A 33 17.98 12.81 12.71
C LEU A 33 19.36 13.35 13.06
N ASP A 34 20.08 12.61 13.90
CA ASP A 34 21.51 12.74 14.09
C ASP A 34 22.24 11.78 13.16
N VAL A 35 23.14 12.30 12.34
CA VAL A 35 23.86 11.53 11.32
C VAL A 35 25.35 11.76 11.51
N GLU A 36 25.97 10.95 12.36
CA GLU A 36 27.41 10.98 12.58
C GLU A 36 28.08 9.85 11.79
N ASN A 37 29.06 10.19 10.95
CA ASN A 37 29.79 9.22 10.15
C ASN A 37 30.42 8.13 11.01
N GLY A 38 30.16 6.87 10.68
CA GLY A 38 30.67 5.69 11.39
C GLY A 38 29.84 5.28 12.62
N LYS A 39 28.73 5.98 12.91
CA LYS A 39 27.78 5.61 13.98
C LYS A 39 26.40 5.29 13.40
N PRO A 40 25.52 4.57 14.13
CA PRO A 40 24.12 4.44 13.74
C PRO A 40 23.45 5.83 13.64
N ALA A 41 22.63 6.03 12.61
CA ALA A 41 21.78 7.23 12.54
C ALA A 41 20.67 7.13 13.61
N GLN A 42 20.34 8.24 14.27
CA GLN A 42 19.38 8.26 15.37
C GLN A 42 18.27 9.30 15.15
N TYR A 43 17.05 8.98 15.58
CA TYR A 43 16.01 9.99 15.69
C TYR A 43 16.26 10.92 16.87
N LEU A 44 16.17 12.22 16.63
CA LEU A 44 16.18 13.24 17.67
C LEU A 44 14.79 13.76 17.98
N TYR A 45 13.94 13.88 16.94
CA TYR A 45 12.62 14.47 17.09
C TYR A 45 11.68 14.07 15.97
N PHE A 46 10.39 13.91 16.29
CA PHE A 46 9.29 13.91 15.33
C PHE A 46 8.07 14.60 15.94
N GLY A 47 7.57 15.64 15.30
CA GLY A 47 6.45 16.43 15.82
C GLY A 47 6.23 17.74 15.05
N SER A 48 5.67 18.73 15.74
CA SER A 48 5.49 20.08 15.18
C SER A 48 6.79 20.65 14.66
N LYS A 49 6.72 21.50 13.63
CA LYS A 49 7.89 22.11 13.02
C LYS A 49 8.70 22.90 14.03
N LEU A 50 9.99 22.61 14.09
CA LEU A 50 10.95 23.26 14.96
C LEU A 50 11.55 24.50 14.29
N ASN A 51 11.88 25.50 15.11
CA ASN A 51 12.68 26.64 14.71
C ASN A 51 14.18 26.40 14.99
N ALA A 52 15.06 27.29 14.55
CA ALA A 52 16.50 27.13 14.70
C ALA A 52 16.99 27.09 16.18
N ALA A 53 16.28 27.75 17.10
CA ALA A 53 16.64 27.72 18.52
C ALA A 53 16.27 26.38 19.17
N ASP A 54 15.14 25.79 18.76
CA ASP A 54 14.70 24.47 19.25
C ASP A 54 15.68 23.37 18.82
N LEU A 55 16.21 23.43 17.60
CA LEU A 55 17.16 22.45 17.06
C LEU A 55 18.43 22.36 17.90
N GLN A 56 18.93 23.51 18.45
CA GLN A 56 20.14 23.55 19.27
C GLN A 56 20.00 22.84 20.62
N ASN A 57 18.77 22.59 21.08
CA ASN A 57 18.48 21.94 22.36
C ASN A 57 18.26 20.44 22.23
N LEU A 58 18.27 19.87 21.01
CA LEU A 58 18.12 18.44 20.80
C LEU A 58 19.39 17.69 21.20
N THR A 59 19.24 16.59 21.92
CA THR A 59 20.34 15.75 22.38
C THR A 59 20.20 14.32 21.91
N VAL A 60 21.32 13.70 21.55
CA VAL A 60 21.38 12.30 21.12
C VAL A 60 21.17 11.37 22.32
N ALA A 61 20.35 10.35 22.17
CA ALA A 61 20.21 9.30 23.16
C ALA A 61 21.47 8.38 23.15
N THR A 62 22.05 8.15 24.33
CA THR A 62 23.31 7.39 24.45
C THR A 62 23.11 5.88 24.55
N ASN A 63 21.86 5.39 24.57
CA ASN A 63 21.53 3.99 24.86
C ASN A 63 21.08 3.18 23.61
N GLY A 64 21.25 3.72 22.40
CA GLY A 64 20.84 3.06 21.13
C GLY A 64 19.33 2.90 20.91
N ARG A 65 18.50 3.45 21.81
CA ARG A 65 17.02 3.29 21.74
C ARG A 65 16.37 4.10 20.63
N MET A 66 17.10 5.04 20.04
CA MET A 66 16.61 5.94 18.99
C MET A 66 17.23 5.66 17.63
N ASP A 67 17.85 4.49 17.45
CA ASP A 67 18.40 4.11 16.14
C ASP A 67 17.31 4.19 15.07
N ALA A 68 17.62 4.88 13.97
CA ALA A 68 16.63 5.15 12.92
C ALA A 68 16.24 3.88 12.14
N TYR A 69 17.14 2.91 12.07
CA TYR A 69 16.89 1.65 11.37
C TYR A 69 17.74 0.52 11.99
N PRO A 70 17.33 -0.01 13.14
CA PRO A 70 18.10 -1.03 13.85
C PRO A 70 18.20 -2.31 13.03
N ALA A 71 19.43 -2.80 12.85
CA ALA A 71 19.69 -4.05 12.15
C ALA A 71 20.02 -5.17 13.15
N TYR A 72 19.70 -6.42 12.77
CA TYR A 72 20.05 -7.59 13.58
C TYR A 72 21.55 -7.83 13.53
N GLY A 73 22.25 -7.49 14.59
CA GLY A 73 23.73 -7.57 14.69
C GLY A 73 24.30 -6.61 15.73
N LEU A 74 23.51 -5.60 16.13
CA LEU A 74 23.78 -4.77 17.29
C LEU A 74 22.89 -5.19 18.46
N ASN A 75 23.37 -4.98 19.67
CA ASN A 75 22.55 -5.16 20.85
C ASN A 75 21.56 -3.97 20.93
N THR A 76 20.41 -4.09 20.26
CA THR A 76 19.35 -3.10 20.29
C THR A 76 18.25 -3.52 21.26
N PRO A 77 17.71 -2.63 22.08
CA PRO A 77 16.62 -2.96 23.01
C PRO A 77 15.28 -3.18 22.29
N ALA A 78 15.14 -2.70 21.07
CA ALA A 78 13.96 -2.93 20.22
C ALA A 78 14.21 -4.10 19.26
N GLU A 79 13.17 -4.50 18.55
CA GLU A 79 13.28 -5.45 17.45
C GLU A 79 14.03 -4.83 16.27
N ALA A 80 14.61 -5.67 15.40
CA ALA A 80 15.29 -5.20 14.21
C ALA A 80 14.31 -4.74 13.12
N ALA A 81 14.62 -3.63 12.45
CA ALA A 81 13.96 -3.21 11.22
C ALA A 81 14.53 -3.95 10.01
N LEU A 82 15.78 -4.43 10.09
CA LEU A 82 16.45 -5.20 9.08
C LEU A 82 17.10 -6.44 9.70
N ALA A 83 16.78 -7.59 9.12
CA ALA A 83 17.51 -8.84 9.37
C ALA A 83 17.76 -9.54 8.04
N MET A 84 18.96 -10.09 7.86
CA MET A 84 19.32 -10.80 6.65
C MET A 84 20.31 -11.93 6.92
N ARG A 85 20.39 -12.85 5.99
CA ARG A 85 21.48 -13.81 5.90
C ARG A 85 22.40 -13.37 4.76
N HIS A 86 23.65 -13.04 5.11
CA HIS A 86 24.70 -12.69 4.17
C HIS A 86 25.06 -13.87 3.26
N SER A 87 25.76 -13.60 2.18
CA SER A 87 26.12 -14.62 1.17
C SER A 87 27.05 -15.71 1.71
N ASP A 88 27.74 -15.48 2.82
CA ASP A 88 28.59 -16.45 3.53
C ASP A 88 27.85 -17.19 4.66
N GLY A 89 26.55 -16.90 4.88
CA GLY A 89 25.73 -17.51 5.91
C GLY A 89 25.67 -16.76 7.24
N ASN A 90 26.45 -15.70 7.41
CA ASN A 90 26.41 -14.85 8.62
C ASN A 90 25.04 -14.14 8.75
N LEU A 91 24.54 -13.97 9.98
CA LEU A 91 23.27 -13.30 10.28
C LEU A 91 23.44 -11.90 10.87
N SER A 92 24.68 -11.51 11.21
CA SER A 92 24.94 -10.24 11.87
C SER A 92 25.16 -9.11 10.86
N THR A 93 24.26 -8.14 10.87
CA THR A 93 24.35 -6.92 10.06
C THR A 93 24.49 -5.72 10.99
N VAL A 94 25.44 -4.86 10.72
CA VAL A 94 25.65 -3.61 11.45
C VAL A 94 25.52 -2.45 10.45
N LEU A 95 24.75 -1.43 10.80
CA LEU A 95 24.58 -0.28 9.94
C LEU A 95 25.14 0.99 10.59
N VAL A 96 26.04 1.65 9.86
CA VAL A 96 26.59 2.96 10.27
C VAL A 96 26.37 3.97 9.17
N ALA A 97 26.10 5.22 9.58
CA ALA A 97 25.90 6.32 8.66
C ALA A 97 27.20 6.69 7.92
N THR A 98 27.04 7.12 6.67
CA THR A 98 28.14 7.63 5.84
C THR A 98 27.89 9.05 5.34
N GLY A 99 26.73 9.62 5.63
CA GLY A 99 26.31 10.97 5.25
C GLY A 99 24.85 11.05 4.84
N SER A 100 24.47 12.21 4.34
CA SER A 100 23.12 12.48 3.85
C SER A 100 23.16 13.29 2.56
N ASP A 101 22.08 13.24 1.78
CA ASP A 101 21.84 14.16 0.67
C ASP A 101 20.39 14.63 0.64
N VAL A 102 20.15 15.76 -0.06
CA VAL A 102 18.83 16.38 -0.18
C VAL A 102 18.56 16.71 -1.64
N LYS A 103 17.48 16.15 -2.18
CA LYS A 103 17.00 16.42 -3.54
C LYS A 103 15.72 17.23 -3.49
N GLN A 104 15.69 18.35 -4.21
CA GLN A 104 14.48 19.15 -4.37
C GLN A 104 13.59 18.55 -5.48
N GLU A 105 12.30 18.38 -5.18
CA GLU A 105 11.23 18.09 -6.13
C GLU A 105 10.28 19.31 -6.19
N ALA A 106 9.38 19.34 -7.18
CA ALA A 106 8.45 20.46 -7.35
C ALA A 106 7.66 20.74 -6.07
N ASN A 107 7.05 19.72 -5.49
CA ASN A 107 6.14 19.83 -4.35
C ASN A 107 6.68 19.21 -3.06
N ALA A 108 7.88 18.67 -3.07
CA ALA A 108 8.47 17.98 -1.94
C ALA A 108 10.00 18.15 -1.90
N THR A 109 10.56 17.74 -0.77
CA THR A 109 12.00 17.56 -0.61
C THR A 109 12.26 16.11 -0.24
N VAL A 110 13.17 15.44 -0.93
CA VAL A 110 13.59 14.07 -0.61
C VAL A 110 14.96 14.13 0.08
N THR A 111 14.99 13.72 1.33
CA THR A 111 16.22 13.55 2.12
C THR A 111 16.59 12.08 2.15
N THR A 112 17.85 11.77 1.89
CA THR A 112 18.41 10.42 1.96
C THR A 112 19.47 10.37 3.04
N ILE A 113 19.37 9.39 3.96
CA ILE A 113 20.42 9.05 4.91
C ILE A 113 21.10 7.79 4.39
N HIS A 114 22.40 7.87 4.14
CA HIS A 114 23.18 6.76 3.63
C HIS A 114 23.78 5.95 4.77
N LEU A 115 23.45 4.65 4.79
CA LEU A 115 24.01 3.69 5.74
C LEU A 115 24.78 2.62 4.97
N LYS A 116 25.77 2.03 5.64
CA LYS A 116 26.50 0.84 5.14
C LYS A 116 26.83 -0.12 6.27
N ASP A 117 27.00 -1.38 5.93
CA ASP A 117 27.71 -2.32 6.82
C ASP A 117 29.21 -2.09 6.68
N PRO A 118 30.00 -1.98 7.79
CA PRO A 118 31.44 -1.75 7.71
C PRO A 118 32.25 -2.97 7.21
N VAL A 119 31.68 -4.17 7.25
CA VAL A 119 32.34 -5.44 6.89
C VAL A 119 31.79 -5.98 5.57
N TYR A 120 30.46 -6.03 5.44
CA TYR A 120 29.78 -6.53 4.27
C TYR A 120 29.47 -5.42 3.26
N ASN A 121 29.48 -5.74 1.96
CA ASN A 121 29.15 -4.77 0.94
C ASN A 121 27.63 -4.62 0.79
N ILE A 122 26.99 -4.20 1.88
CA ILE A 122 25.56 -3.86 1.97
C ILE A 122 25.44 -2.35 2.17
N LYS A 123 24.54 -1.73 1.39
CA LYS A 123 24.15 -0.33 1.55
C LYS A 123 22.66 -0.22 1.82
N VAL A 124 22.29 0.69 2.68
CA VAL A 124 20.90 0.97 3.03
C VAL A 124 20.68 2.47 2.98
N ASP A 125 19.75 2.91 2.14
CA ASP A 125 19.34 4.30 2.05
C ASP A 125 17.98 4.47 2.74
N LEU A 126 17.94 5.28 3.81
CA LEU A 126 16.67 5.70 4.41
C LEU A 126 16.22 6.98 3.71
N LYS A 127 15.05 6.91 3.10
CA LYS A 127 14.53 8.00 2.29
C LYS A 127 13.29 8.62 2.90
N TYR A 128 13.26 9.94 2.93
CA TYR A 128 12.17 10.73 3.49
C TYR A 128 11.73 11.78 2.48
N ARG A 129 10.48 11.67 1.97
CA ARG A 129 9.88 12.71 1.14
C ARG A 129 8.96 13.58 2.00
N ALA A 130 9.35 14.81 2.24
CA ALA A 130 8.55 15.79 2.97
C ALA A 130 7.84 16.75 2.00
N TYR A 131 6.52 16.83 2.10
CA TYR A 131 5.72 17.72 1.26
C TYR A 131 5.78 19.17 1.74
N LYS A 132 5.86 20.12 0.80
CA LYS A 132 6.04 21.56 1.11
C LYS A 132 4.78 22.25 1.59
N ASP A 133 3.61 21.75 1.26
CA ASP A 133 2.30 22.41 1.43
C ASP A 133 1.25 21.58 2.19
N VAL A 134 1.58 20.36 2.57
CA VAL A 134 0.79 19.51 3.46
C VAL A 134 1.67 18.92 4.55
N ASP A 135 1.08 18.53 5.68
CA ASP A 135 1.79 18.00 6.84
C ASP A 135 1.95 16.48 6.74
N MET A 136 2.72 16.06 5.74
CA MET A 136 2.98 14.64 5.46
C MET A 136 4.45 14.40 5.11
N ILE A 137 4.96 13.24 5.57
CA ILE A 137 6.29 12.70 5.24
C ILE A 137 6.11 11.25 4.81
N GLU A 138 6.60 10.88 3.64
CA GLU A 138 6.73 9.47 3.22
C GLU A 138 8.14 8.97 3.60
N ALA A 139 8.22 7.82 4.25
CA ALA A 139 9.47 7.16 4.61
C ALA A 139 9.57 5.78 3.97
N TRP A 140 10.68 5.46 3.29
CA TRP A 140 10.95 4.13 2.75
C TRP A 140 12.44 3.82 2.80
N THR A 141 12.77 2.55 2.61
CA THR A 141 14.14 2.05 2.65
C THR A 141 14.52 1.39 1.33
N GLU A 142 15.72 1.65 0.85
CA GLU A 142 16.33 0.97 -0.29
C GLU A 142 17.56 0.18 0.19
N ILE A 143 17.55 -1.14 -0.04
CA ILE A 143 18.59 -2.08 0.42
C ILE A 143 19.33 -2.61 -0.81
N SER A 144 20.64 -2.37 -0.90
CA SER A 144 21.45 -2.73 -2.06
C SER A 144 22.47 -3.79 -1.69
N ASN A 145 22.52 -4.87 -2.46
CA ASN A 145 23.47 -5.96 -2.32
C ASN A 145 24.66 -5.79 -3.25
N GLY A 146 25.83 -5.47 -2.71
CA GLY A 146 27.11 -5.45 -3.41
C GLY A 146 28.01 -6.66 -3.10
N GLU A 147 27.55 -7.63 -2.32
CA GLU A 147 28.30 -8.86 -2.03
C GLU A 147 28.51 -9.73 -3.28
N LYS A 148 29.39 -10.73 -3.17
CA LYS A 148 29.67 -11.63 -4.30
C LYS A 148 28.52 -12.57 -4.63
N GLY A 149 27.67 -12.91 -3.65
CA GLY A 149 26.52 -13.81 -3.75
C GLY A 149 25.18 -13.15 -3.45
N THR A 150 24.13 -13.96 -3.40
CA THR A 150 22.79 -13.56 -3.01
C THR A 150 22.71 -13.42 -1.49
N VAL A 151 22.11 -12.36 -1.01
CA VAL A 151 21.71 -12.21 0.39
C VAL A 151 20.20 -12.48 0.52
N THR A 152 19.79 -13.03 1.67
CA THR A 152 18.37 -13.29 1.94
C THR A 152 17.87 -12.31 2.97
N LEU A 153 16.95 -11.43 2.58
CA LEU A 153 16.27 -10.53 3.51
C LEU A 153 15.17 -11.31 4.23
N THR A 154 15.20 -11.33 5.57
CA THR A 154 14.22 -12.03 6.41
C THR A 154 13.34 -11.08 7.20
N THR A 155 13.83 -9.87 7.47
CA THR A 155 13.06 -8.73 8.00
C THR A 155 13.51 -7.48 7.24
N PHE A 156 12.57 -6.68 6.75
CA PHE A 156 12.87 -5.50 5.91
C PHE A 156 11.74 -4.47 6.02
N ALA A 157 11.65 -3.85 7.19
CA ALA A 157 10.66 -2.81 7.45
C ALA A 157 10.84 -1.63 6.48
N SER A 158 9.74 -0.97 6.11
CA SER A 158 9.79 0.29 5.37
C SER A 158 10.42 1.41 6.18
N ALA A 159 10.05 1.46 7.46
CA ALA A 159 10.62 2.36 8.45
C ALA A 159 10.34 1.82 9.86
N MET A 160 11.13 2.29 10.81
CA MET A 160 10.87 2.21 12.24
C MET A 160 10.70 3.65 12.75
N LEU A 161 9.77 3.85 13.67
CA LEU A 161 9.58 5.13 14.35
C LEU A 161 9.57 4.89 15.86
N PRO A 162 10.50 5.48 16.64
CA PRO A 162 10.36 5.50 18.08
C PRO A 162 9.22 6.44 18.45
N ILE A 163 8.25 5.91 19.20
CA ILE A 163 7.17 6.69 19.77
C ILE A 163 7.59 7.09 21.19
N ARG A 164 6.93 8.03 21.73
CA ARG A 164 7.23 8.55 23.04
C ARG A 164 7.02 7.50 24.15
N ARG A 165 7.83 7.56 25.21
CA ARG A 165 7.58 6.85 26.46
C ARG A 165 6.32 7.38 27.15
N GLY A 166 5.53 6.51 27.80
CA GLY A 166 4.43 6.88 28.68
C GLY A 166 3.06 6.40 28.19
N ASP A 167 2.00 7.13 28.53
CA ASP A 167 0.61 6.74 28.25
C ASP A 167 0.25 6.98 26.79
N VAL A 168 0.56 6.00 25.94
CA VAL A 168 0.29 6.02 24.50
C VAL A 168 -0.88 5.10 24.15
N TRP A 169 -1.79 5.61 23.37
CA TRP A 169 -2.94 4.86 22.85
C TRP A 169 -2.87 4.79 21.32
N MET A 170 -3.13 3.61 20.78
CA MET A 170 -3.23 3.38 19.35
C MET A 170 -4.69 3.29 18.94
N SER A 171 -5.08 4.08 17.95
CA SER A 171 -6.36 3.98 17.23
C SER A 171 -6.13 3.30 15.91
N HIS A 172 -6.91 2.28 15.60
CA HIS A 172 -6.83 1.52 14.36
C HIS A 172 -8.22 1.05 13.92
N LEU A 173 -8.32 0.55 12.70
CA LEU A 173 -9.53 -0.02 12.16
C LEU A 173 -9.47 -1.55 12.25
N SER A 174 -10.57 -2.15 12.71
CA SER A 174 -10.77 -3.60 12.72
C SER A 174 -12.15 -3.94 12.15
N GLY A 175 -12.45 -5.20 11.94
CA GLY A 175 -13.78 -5.59 11.45
C GLY A 175 -13.86 -7.01 10.92
N THR A 176 -14.87 -7.24 10.10
CA THR A 176 -15.08 -8.48 9.34
C THR A 176 -15.72 -8.12 8.00
N TRP A 177 -15.85 -9.07 7.09
CA TRP A 177 -16.67 -8.87 5.90
C TRP A 177 -18.09 -8.40 6.28
N ALA A 178 -18.59 -7.40 5.57
CA ALA A 178 -19.87 -6.72 5.80
C ALA A 178 -19.99 -5.97 7.15
N ALA A 179 -18.87 -5.78 7.86
CA ALA A 179 -18.75 -4.95 9.06
C ALA A 179 -17.29 -4.44 9.19
N GLU A 180 -16.76 -3.90 8.10
CA GLU A 180 -15.39 -3.41 7.99
C GLU A 180 -15.18 -2.11 8.76
N ALA A 181 -13.93 -1.75 8.95
CA ALA A 181 -13.46 -0.42 9.39
C ALA A 181 -14.09 0.09 10.70
N GLN A 182 -14.28 -0.78 11.68
CA GLN A 182 -14.70 -0.39 13.04
C GLN A 182 -13.54 0.23 13.78
N LEU A 183 -13.70 1.48 14.26
CA LEU A 183 -12.66 2.20 14.97
C LEU A 183 -12.45 1.62 16.38
N SER A 184 -11.24 1.16 16.66
CA SER A 184 -10.80 0.62 17.95
C SER A 184 -9.69 1.48 18.56
N HIS A 185 -9.58 1.45 19.89
CA HIS A 185 -8.56 2.18 20.65
C HIS A 185 -7.91 1.25 21.67
N GLU A 186 -6.62 1.06 21.56
CA GLU A 186 -5.83 0.18 22.44
C GLU A 186 -4.76 0.98 23.18
N LYS A 187 -4.67 0.81 24.49
CA LYS A 187 -3.55 1.31 25.27
C LYS A 187 -2.34 0.42 25.02
N LEU A 188 -1.21 1.00 24.63
CA LEU A 188 0.01 0.24 24.47
C LEU A 188 0.53 -0.23 25.83
N GLN A 189 0.83 -1.52 25.93
CA GLN A 189 1.33 -2.21 27.14
C GLN A 189 2.66 -2.88 26.81
N PRO A 190 3.51 -3.21 27.82
CA PRO A 190 4.71 -4.00 27.58
C PRO A 190 4.43 -5.28 26.79
N GLY A 191 5.23 -5.52 25.74
CA GLY A 191 5.03 -6.59 24.77
C GLY A 191 4.77 -6.08 23.37
N GLU A 192 4.05 -6.86 22.57
CA GLU A 192 3.83 -6.58 21.16
C GLU A 192 2.35 -6.44 20.81
N PHE A 193 2.02 -5.50 19.93
CA PHE A 193 0.74 -5.46 19.25
C PHE A 193 1.00 -5.52 17.74
N VAL A 194 0.37 -6.46 17.04
CA VAL A 194 0.63 -6.72 15.61
C VAL A 194 -0.67 -6.65 14.83
N ILE A 195 -0.67 -5.81 13.79
CA ILE A 195 -1.69 -5.75 12.74
C ILE A 195 -1.05 -6.31 11.47
N ARG A 196 -1.64 -7.34 10.86
CA ARG A 196 -1.07 -7.96 9.67
C ARG A 196 -2.12 -8.65 8.81
N ASN A 197 -1.84 -8.79 7.53
CA ASN A 197 -2.61 -9.64 6.64
C ASN A 197 -1.74 -10.65 5.89
N ASN A 198 -2.39 -11.70 5.37
CA ASN A 198 -1.78 -12.77 4.57
C ASN A 198 -2.64 -13.15 3.35
N ASP A 199 -3.60 -12.35 2.95
CA ASP A 199 -4.56 -12.64 1.89
C ASP A 199 -3.94 -12.65 0.49
N GLY A 200 -2.81 -11.98 0.31
CA GLY A 200 -2.01 -11.98 -0.91
C GLY A 200 -2.51 -11.00 -1.97
N VAL A 201 -3.71 -11.17 -2.50
CA VAL A 201 -4.31 -10.31 -3.55
C VAL A 201 -4.84 -9.01 -2.97
N ARG A 202 -5.60 -9.12 -1.93
CA ARG A 202 -6.24 -8.04 -1.17
C ARG A 202 -5.61 -7.95 0.20
N ASN A 203 -5.92 -6.89 0.93
CA ASN A 203 -5.50 -6.79 2.32
C ASN A 203 -6.38 -7.69 3.20
N SER A 204 -7.24 -7.13 4.02
CA SER A 204 -8.08 -7.89 4.93
C SER A 204 -9.38 -7.14 5.20
N HIS A 205 -10.45 -7.84 5.53
CA HIS A 205 -11.63 -7.24 6.13
C HIS A 205 -11.44 -7.01 7.63
N THR A 206 -10.47 -7.69 8.26
CA THR A 206 -10.27 -7.66 9.71
C THR A 206 -9.40 -6.50 10.17
N ASP A 207 -8.42 -6.10 9.37
CA ASP A 207 -7.42 -5.12 9.75
C ASP A 207 -7.09 -4.19 8.60
N HIS A 208 -6.63 -2.99 8.93
CA HIS A 208 -6.20 -1.97 7.97
C HIS A 208 -4.74 -1.55 8.22
N ALA A 209 -4.08 -1.03 7.18
CA ALA A 209 -2.67 -0.64 7.23
C ALA A 209 -2.46 0.78 7.77
N GLU A 210 -3.39 1.29 8.55
CA GLU A 210 -3.42 2.65 9.09
C GLU A 210 -3.59 2.64 10.61
N VAL A 211 -2.82 3.50 11.30
CA VAL A 211 -2.89 3.69 12.75
C VAL A 211 -2.70 5.15 13.13
N MET A 212 -3.22 5.53 14.30
CA MET A 212 -2.93 6.81 14.95
C MET A 212 -2.51 6.58 16.38
N PHE A 213 -1.41 7.20 16.80
CA PHE A 213 -0.89 7.14 18.16
C PHE A 213 -1.18 8.44 18.89
N SER A 214 -2.05 8.38 19.89
CA SER A 214 -2.35 9.50 20.79
C SER A 214 -1.36 9.52 21.93
N LEU A 215 -0.67 10.64 22.09
CA LEU A 215 0.37 10.83 23.09
C LEU A 215 -0.23 11.48 24.33
N ASN A 216 0.01 10.91 25.52
CA ASN A 216 -0.51 11.35 26.83
C ASN A 216 -2.00 11.06 27.06
N GLY A 217 -2.44 9.84 26.71
CA GLY A 217 -3.79 9.36 26.99
C GLY A 217 -4.59 8.97 25.75
N LYS A 218 -5.80 8.47 26.00
CA LYS A 218 -6.72 8.06 24.93
C LYS A 218 -7.02 9.22 23.98
N GLY A 219 -6.98 8.94 22.68
CA GLY A 219 -7.21 9.93 21.61
C GLY A 219 -8.53 10.69 21.78
N GLN A 220 -8.41 12.00 21.61
CA GLN A 220 -9.56 12.91 21.56
C GLN A 220 -9.74 13.43 20.15
N GLU A 221 -10.98 13.79 19.83
CA GLU A 221 -11.35 14.20 18.46
C GLU A 221 -10.57 15.44 17.98
N ASN A 222 -10.54 16.50 18.80
CA ASN A 222 -10.05 17.82 18.37
C ASN A 222 -8.88 18.36 19.22
N THR A 223 -8.34 17.56 20.14
CA THR A 223 -7.27 18.00 21.05
C THR A 223 -6.26 16.88 21.30
N GLY A 224 -5.03 17.27 21.61
CA GLY A 224 -3.94 16.36 21.95
C GLY A 224 -3.03 16.06 20.76
N ALA A 225 -1.82 15.62 21.11
CA ALA A 225 -0.79 15.27 20.16
C ALA A 225 -1.04 13.87 19.59
N VAL A 226 -1.07 13.75 18.26
CA VAL A 226 -1.34 12.50 17.54
C VAL A 226 -0.31 12.32 16.43
N ILE A 227 0.30 11.14 16.37
CA ILE A 227 1.09 10.67 15.23
C ILE A 227 0.19 9.77 14.39
N GLY A 228 -0.02 10.11 13.13
CA GLY A 228 -0.70 9.24 12.17
C GLY A 228 0.32 8.51 11.29
N ALA A 229 0.06 7.23 11.01
CA ALA A 229 0.89 6.40 10.16
C ALA A 229 0.04 5.49 9.28
N ALA A 230 0.41 5.36 8.00
CA ALA A 230 -0.26 4.50 7.04
C ALA A 230 0.76 3.86 6.09
N LEU A 231 0.73 2.55 5.91
CA LEU A 231 1.58 1.90 4.93
C LEU A 231 0.92 1.93 3.54
N ALA A 232 1.52 2.64 2.60
CA ALA A 232 1.03 2.75 1.22
C ALA A 232 1.38 1.49 0.40
N TYR A 233 0.75 0.37 0.75
CA TYR A 233 1.00 -0.93 0.13
C TYR A 233 -0.28 -1.76 0.04
N SER A 234 -0.54 -2.35 -1.13
CA SER A 234 -1.74 -3.18 -1.38
C SER A 234 -1.53 -4.66 -1.09
N GLY A 235 -0.30 -5.08 -0.78
CA GLY A 235 0.05 -6.48 -0.51
C GLY A 235 -0.04 -6.86 0.96
N ASN A 236 0.54 -8.01 1.28
CA ASN A 236 0.66 -8.46 2.66
C ASN A 236 1.53 -7.49 3.46
N TYR A 237 0.97 -6.88 4.46
CA TYR A 237 1.64 -5.91 5.32
C TYR A 237 1.72 -6.39 6.77
N LYS A 238 2.65 -5.80 7.51
CA LYS A 238 2.74 -5.91 8.96
C LYS A 238 3.02 -4.53 9.56
N LEU A 239 2.16 -4.13 10.48
CA LEU A 239 2.37 -3.01 11.40
C LEU A 239 2.57 -3.63 12.79
N LYS A 240 3.62 -3.22 13.48
CA LYS A 240 3.96 -3.80 14.77
C LYS A 240 4.39 -2.70 15.72
N THR A 241 3.80 -2.67 16.91
CA THR A 241 4.31 -1.90 18.03
C THR A 241 5.00 -2.82 19.02
N VAL A 242 6.16 -2.41 19.51
CA VAL A 242 6.88 -3.08 20.59
C VAL A 242 7.01 -2.10 21.73
N THR A 243 6.56 -2.49 22.91
CA THR A 243 6.77 -1.72 24.14
C THR A 243 7.73 -2.49 25.03
N ASP A 244 8.89 -1.90 25.31
CA ASP A 244 9.92 -2.54 26.14
C ASP A 244 9.59 -2.48 27.65
N ASP A 245 10.44 -3.08 28.46
CA ASP A 245 10.32 -3.15 29.93
C ASP A 245 10.50 -1.79 30.62
N THR A 246 10.91 -0.76 29.87
CA THR A 246 11.07 0.61 30.34
C THR A 246 10.03 1.56 29.76
N GLU A 247 8.97 1.00 29.16
CA GLU A 247 7.82 1.71 28.57
C GLU A 247 8.18 2.61 27.38
N TYR A 248 9.28 2.32 26.64
CA TYR A 248 9.50 2.91 25.33
C TYR A 248 8.70 2.14 24.27
N HIS A 249 8.04 2.87 23.39
CA HIS A 249 7.24 2.32 22.31
C HIS A 249 7.98 2.50 20.98
N TYR A 250 8.01 1.43 20.19
CA TYR A 250 8.62 1.41 18.86
C TYR A 250 7.58 0.92 17.85
N PHE A 251 7.47 1.61 16.74
CA PHE A 251 6.56 1.25 15.67
C PHE A 251 7.34 0.84 14.43
N PHE A 252 7.07 -0.35 13.92
CA PHE A 252 7.63 -0.92 12.70
C PHE A 252 6.52 -1.11 11.69
N ALA A 253 6.75 -0.74 10.44
CA ALA A 253 5.80 -0.93 9.37
C ALA A 253 6.50 -1.39 8.10
N GLY A 254 5.91 -2.34 7.38
CA GLY A 254 6.48 -2.83 6.14
C GLY A 254 5.70 -4.00 5.55
N ILE A 255 6.30 -4.64 4.57
CA ILE A 255 5.80 -5.90 4.00
C ILE A 255 5.82 -6.96 5.10
N ASN A 256 4.77 -7.76 5.16
CA ASN A 256 4.75 -8.94 6.02
C ASN A 256 5.73 -9.97 5.46
N GLU A 257 6.77 -10.24 6.23
CA GLU A 257 7.85 -11.17 5.84
C GLU A 257 7.46 -12.64 5.91
N GLN A 258 6.30 -12.96 6.47
CA GLN A 258 5.82 -14.34 6.55
C GLN A 258 5.67 -14.94 5.15
N ASN A 259 6.43 -16.00 4.86
CA ASN A 259 6.53 -16.64 3.55
C ASN A 259 6.96 -15.68 2.40
N SER A 260 7.65 -14.59 2.73
CA SER A 260 8.08 -13.55 1.80
C SER A 260 9.53 -13.16 1.98
N GLU A 261 10.38 -14.06 2.48
CA GLU A 261 11.83 -13.81 2.47
C GLU A 261 12.27 -13.46 1.03
N TYR A 262 13.14 -12.46 0.91
CA TYR A 262 13.53 -11.95 -0.39
C TYR A 262 15.00 -12.26 -0.70
N HIS A 263 15.24 -12.95 -1.80
CA HIS A 263 16.56 -13.30 -2.30
C HIS A 263 17.11 -12.16 -3.16
N LEU A 264 17.86 -11.26 -2.55
CA LEU A 264 18.45 -10.10 -3.21
C LEU A 264 19.77 -10.48 -3.88
N LYS A 265 19.79 -10.52 -5.20
CA LYS A 265 20.97 -10.92 -5.98
C LYS A 265 22.03 -9.82 -5.98
N LYS A 266 23.28 -10.19 -6.30
CA LYS A 266 24.37 -9.22 -6.45
C LYS A 266 24.01 -8.11 -7.43
N GLY A 267 24.19 -6.86 -7.00
CA GLY A 267 23.93 -5.66 -7.80
C GLY A 267 22.46 -5.22 -7.81
N GLU A 268 21.57 -5.97 -7.17
CA GLU A 268 20.16 -5.58 -7.05
C GLU A 268 19.94 -4.66 -5.85
N THR A 269 18.90 -3.84 -5.96
CA THR A 269 18.36 -2.99 -4.88
C THR A 269 16.91 -3.34 -4.63
N PHE A 270 16.58 -3.68 -3.40
CA PHE A 270 15.22 -3.87 -2.93
C PHE A 270 14.68 -2.57 -2.36
N LYS A 271 13.52 -2.13 -2.86
CA LYS A 271 12.83 -0.93 -2.38
C LYS A 271 11.57 -1.35 -1.62
N THR A 272 11.44 -0.90 -0.38
CA THR A 272 10.24 -1.10 0.43
C THR A 272 9.11 -0.16 0.01
N PRO A 273 7.83 -0.48 0.31
CA PRO A 273 6.74 0.47 0.17
C PRO A 273 6.91 1.67 1.13
N ALA A 274 6.26 2.79 0.83
CA ALA A 274 6.34 3.97 1.69
C ALA A 274 5.43 3.84 2.92
N LEU A 275 5.98 4.14 4.10
CA LEU A 275 5.22 4.48 5.30
C LEU A 275 4.94 5.98 5.28
N VAL A 276 3.67 6.36 5.30
CA VAL A 276 3.22 7.74 5.29
C VAL A 276 2.99 8.21 6.72
N LEU A 277 3.63 9.28 7.12
CA LEU A 277 3.64 9.80 8.49
C LEU A 277 3.06 11.21 8.55
N THR A 278 2.28 11.47 9.59
CA THR A 278 1.81 12.81 9.95
C THR A 278 1.85 13.05 11.45
N TYR A 279 1.79 14.31 11.83
CA TYR A 279 1.67 14.73 13.22
C TYR A 279 0.65 15.87 13.34
N SER A 280 -0.12 15.89 14.42
CA SER A 280 -1.08 16.95 14.71
C SER A 280 -1.20 17.18 16.21
N ASN A 281 -1.38 18.44 16.63
CA ASN A 281 -1.79 18.81 17.99
C ASN A 281 -3.32 19.00 18.12
N GLU A 282 -4.06 18.80 17.03
CA GLU A 282 -5.50 18.99 16.95
C GLU A 282 -6.25 17.64 17.02
N GLY A 283 -5.75 16.70 17.81
CA GLY A 283 -6.36 15.39 18.02
C GLY A 283 -6.37 14.51 16.76
N LEU A 284 -7.23 13.48 16.82
CA LEU A 284 -7.41 12.51 15.73
C LEU A 284 -7.90 13.19 14.44
N SER A 285 -8.83 14.14 14.54
CA SER A 285 -9.34 14.87 13.37
C SER A 285 -8.27 15.71 12.67
N GLY A 286 -7.30 16.25 13.42
CA GLY A 286 -6.18 16.97 12.83
C GLY A 286 -5.32 16.06 11.96
N ALA A 287 -4.98 14.87 12.46
CA ALA A 287 -4.26 13.85 11.70
C ALA A 287 -5.08 13.36 10.49
N SER A 288 -6.39 13.12 10.65
CA SER A 288 -7.31 12.76 9.56
C SER A 288 -7.28 13.79 8.44
N ARG A 289 -7.42 15.07 8.76
CA ARG A 289 -7.38 16.15 7.76
C ARG A 289 -6.07 16.22 6.99
N ASN A 290 -4.94 15.86 7.62
CA ASN A 290 -3.65 15.78 6.94
C ASN A 290 -3.63 14.65 5.91
N PHE A 291 -4.10 13.45 6.26
CA PHE A 291 -4.28 12.33 5.30
C PHE A 291 -5.20 12.73 4.15
N HIS A 292 -6.34 13.37 4.43
CA HIS A 292 -7.31 13.78 3.41
C HIS A 292 -6.73 14.79 2.42
N LYS A 293 -6.02 15.81 2.91
CA LYS A 293 -5.38 16.82 2.06
C LYS A 293 -4.30 16.22 1.17
N TRP A 294 -3.46 15.37 1.77
CA TRP A 294 -2.41 14.67 1.03
C TRP A 294 -2.99 13.71 -0.01
N GLY A 295 -3.97 12.88 0.39
CA GLY A 295 -4.61 11.90 -0.48
C GLY A 295 -5.26 12.55 -1.70
N ARG A 296 -6.06 13.61 -1.49
CA ARG A 296 -6.71 14.35 -2.57
C ARG A 296 -5.71 15.00 -3.51
N LYS A 297 -4.63 15.56 -3.00
CA LYS A 297 -3.69 16.34 -3.81
C LYS A 297 -2.62 15.50 -4.50
N TYR A 298 -2.16 14.41 -3.88
CA TYR A 298 -0.95 13.71 -4.29
C TYR A 298 -1.13 12.23 -4.60
N VAL A 299 -2.26 11.62 -4.23
CA VAL A 299 -2.48 10.18 -4.40
C VAL A 299 -3.58 9.88 -5.40
N LEU A 300 -4.78 10.40 -5.17
CA LEU A 300 -5.94 10.15 -6.04
C LEU A 300 -5.76 10.80 -7.40
N ALA A 301 -6.04 10.05 -8.47
CA ALA A 301 -5.93 10.56 -9.84
C ALA A 301 -6.86 11.76 -10.08
N HIS A 302 -8.09 11.73 -9.53
CA HIS A 302 -9.10 12.76 -9.63
C HIS A 302 -9.53 13.25 -8.23
N GLY A 303 -8.55 13.60 -7.38
CA GLY A 303 -8.79 13.91 -5.97
C GLY A 303 -9.65 15.14 -5.69
N ASP A 304 -9.80 16.05 -6.65
CA ASP A 304 -10.66 17.25 -6.55
C ASP A 304 -11.88 17.20 -7.48
N GLN A 305 -12.04 16.11 -8.25
CA GLN A 305 -13.19 15.92 -9.14
C GLN A 305 -14.38 15.40 -8.34
N GLU A 306 -15.54 16.04 -8.46
CA GLU A 306 -16.79 15.57 -7.92
C GLU A 306 -17.15 14.17 -8.46
N ARG A 307 -17.72 13.31 -7.61
CA ARG A 307 -18.18 11.98 -8.01
C ARG A 307 -19.63 12.03 -8.46
N ASP A 308 -19.93 11.30 -9.53
CA ASP A 308 -21.29 11.17 -10.04
C ASP A 308 -22.18 10.42 -9.02
N ILE A 309 -23.46 10.77 -8.94
CA ILE A 309 -24.45 10.01 -8.20
C ILE A 309 -24.72 8.70 -8.95
N LEU A 310 -24.30 7.59 -8.35
CA LEU A 310 -24.18 6.29 -8.99
C LEU A 310 -25.26 5.32 -8.53
N LEU A 311 -25.82 4.55 -9.48
CA LEU A 311 -26.56 3.31 -9.22
C LEU A 311 -25.79 2.12 -9.77
N ASN A 312 -25.54 1.12 -8.93
CA ASN A 312 -24.98 -0.16 -9.32
C ASN A 312 -26.09 -1.20 -9.46
N SER A 313 -26.00 -2.10 -10.44
CA SER A 313 -27.05 -3.11 -10.69
C SER A 313 -27.03 -4.29 -9.74
N TRP A 314 -25.95 -4.49 -8.94
CA TRP A 314 -25.74 -5.75 -8.20
C TRP A 314 -26.88 -6.10 -7.26
N GLU A 315 -27.21 -5.26 -6.30
CA GLU A 315 -28.26 -5.55 -5.33
C GLU A 315 -29.66 -5.56 -5.94
N GLY A 316 -29.83 -4.95 -7.13
CA GLY A 316 -31.09 -4.92 -7.85
C GLY A 316 -31.40 -6.21 -8.59
N VAL A 317 -30.39 -6.82 -9.25
CA VAL A 317 -30.64 -7.95 -10.17
C VAL A 317 -29.61 -9.09 -10.06
N TYR A 318 -28.53 -8.90 -9.30
CA TYR A 318 -27.41 -9.87 -9.25
C TYR A 318 -26.96 -10.29 -10.67
N PHE A 319 -26.90 -11.59 -10.97
CA PHE A 319 -26.53 -12.14 -12.28
C PHE A 319 -27.65 -12.08 -13.34
N ASP A 320 -28.84 -11.62 -12.99
CA ASP A 320 -30.01 -11.58 -13.91
C ASP A 320 -29.99 -10.31 -14.77
N ILE A 321 -28.84 -10.05 -15.38
CA ILE A 321 -28.63 -8.95 -16.31
C ILE A 321 -29.33 -9.24 -17.63
N ASN A 322 -30.08 -8.25 -18.13
CA ASN A 322 -30.66 -8.28 -19.47
C ASN A 322 -30.85 -6.87 -20.01
N GLN A 323 -30.85 -6.72 -21.35
CA GLN A 323 -30.87 -5.42 -22.04
C GLN A 323 -32.00 -4.50 -21.55
N LYS A 324 -33.23 -5.02 -21.48
CA LYS A 324 -34.41 -4.24 -21.07
C LYS A 324 -34.34 -3.78 -19.62
N GLY A 325 -33.87 -4.68 -18.71
CA GLY A 325 -33.71 -4.35 -17.30
C GLY A 325 -32.67 -3.25 -17.08
N MET A 326 -31.54 -3.31 -17.81
CA MET A 326 -30.51 -2.26 -17.72
C MET A 326 -31.01 -0.91 -18.24
N ASP A 327 -31.73 -0.86 -19.39
CA ASP A 327 -32.35 0.38 -19.90
C ASP A 327 -33.35 0.96 -18.88
N GLN A 328 -34.17 0.12 -18.24
CA GLN A 328 -35.09 0.58 -17.21
C GLN A 328 -34.38 1.16 -15.99
N MET A 329 -33.33 0.48 -15.48
CA MET A 329 -32.56 0.99 -14.34
C MET A 329 -31.86 2.33 -14.65
N MET A 330 -31.39 2.52 -15.91
CA MET A 330 -30.82 3.80 -16.35
C MET A 330 -31.89 4.92 -16.36
N ALA A 331 -33.10 4.62 -16.81
CA ALA A 331 -34.21 5.55 -16.78
C ALA A 331 -34.63 5.90 -15.34
N ASP A 332 -34.68 4.91 -14.48
CA ASP A 332 -35.08 5.08 -13.08
C ASP A 332 -34.09 5.94 -12.32
N ILE A 333 -32.79 5.66 -12.41
CA ILE A 333 -31.77 6.46 -11.72
C ILE A 333 -31.73 7.90 -12.24
N HIS A 334 -31.86 8.12 -13.54
CA HIS A 334 -31.98 9.47 -14.10
C HIS A 334 -33.18 10.23 -13.52
N SER A 335 -34.34 9.58 -13.43
CA SER A 335 -35.55 10.19 -12.87
C SER A 335 -35.41 10.63 -11.41
N MET A 336 -34.51 10.00 -10.66
CA MET A 336 -34.17 10.32 -9.27
C MET A 336 -32.99 11.32 -9.15
N GLY A 337 -32.45 11.80 -10.26
CA GLY A 337 -31.34 12.75 -10.27
C GLY A 337 -29.97 12.11 -10.26
N GLY A 338 -29.86 10.81 -10.50
CA GLY A 338 -28.57 10.13 -10.65
C GLY A 338 -27.92 10.38 -12.01
N GLU A 339 -26.62 10.17 -12.08
CA GLU A 339 -25.75 10.60 -13.17
C GLU A 339 -24.98 9.47 -13.82
N LEU A 340 -24.82 8.36 -13.10
CA LEU A 340 -24.01 7.21 -13.53
C LEU A 340 -24.73 5.90 -13.23
N PHE A 341 -24.79 5.01 -14.21
CA PHE A 341 -25.23 3.63 -14.04
C PHE A 341 -24.07 2.69 -14.24
N VAL A 342 -23.83 1.76 -13.30
CA VAL A 342 -22.80 0.73 -13.37
C VAL A 342 -23.42 -0.65 -13.49
N MET A 343 -23.17 -1.31 -14.62
CA MET A 343 -23.51 -2.70 -14.80
C MET A 343 -22.48 -3.59 -14.09
N ASP A 344 -22.93 -4.33 -13.08
CA ASP A 344 -22.11 -5.22 -12.26
C ASP A 344 -21.88 -6.60 -12.90
N ASP A 345 -21.44 -7.59 -12.12
CA ASP A 345 -21.12 -8.95 -12.55
C ASP A 345 -22.28 -9.65 -13.27
N GLY A 346 -21.98 -10.43 -14.30
CA GLY A 346 -22.97 -11.26 -14.99
C GLY A 346 -23.18 -10.98 -16.48
N TRP A 347 -22.47 -10.03 -17.08
CA TRP A 347 -22.66 -9.58 -18.47
C TRP A 347 -21.89 -10.38 -19.53
N PHE A 348 -21.01 -11.30 -19.16
CA PHE A 348 -20.01 -11.95 -20.01
C PHE A 348 -20.11 -13.48 -20.01
N GLY A 349 -19.32 -14.12 -20.90
CA GLY A 349 -19.18 -15.56 -21.02
C GLY A 349 -20.00 -16.15 -22.14
N LYS A 350 -19.32 -16.59 -23.22
CA LYS A 350 -19.97 -17.19 -24.39
C LYS A 350 -20.11 -18.72 -24.25
N LYS A 351 -19.00 -19.43 -24.03
CA LYS A 351 -18.99 -20.88 -23.87
C LYS A 351 -19.57 -21.30 -22.53
N TYR A 352 -19.28 -20.56 -21.50
CA TYR A 352 -19.74 -20.74 -20.14
C TYR A 352 -20.48 -19.48 -19.67
N PRO A 353 -21.79 -19.32 -19.92
CA PRO A 353 -22.52 -18.12 -19.53
C PRO A 353 -22.41 -17.80 -18.03
N ARG A 354 -22.18 -16.54 -17.70
CA ARG A 354 -22.07 -16.02 -16.32
C ARG A 354 -23.45 -15.88 -15.67
N LYS A 355 -24.04 -17.00 -15.24
CA LYS A 355 -25.35 -17.03 -14.54
C LYS A 355 -25.20 -17.11 -13.02
N LYS A 356 -24.00 -17.37 -12.55
CA LYS A 356 -23.57 -17.46 -11.15
C LYS A 356 -22.07 -17.16 -11.10
N ASP A 357 -21.49 -17.04 -9.91
CA ASP A 357 -20.08 -16.76 -9.71
C ASP A 357 -19.12 -17.95 -10.00
N ASN A 358 -19.64 -19.05 -10.55
CA ASN A 358 -18.91 -20.31 -10.75
C ASN A 358 -18.47 -20.60 -12.19
N THR A 359 -18.69 -19.67 -13.12
CA THR A 359 -18.32 -19.84 -14.54
C THR A 359 -17.84 -18.52 -15.15
N ALA A 360 -17.11 -18.63 -16.26
CA ALA A 360 -16.75 -17.57 -17.22
C ALA A 360 -15.78 -16.50 -16.71
N LEU A 361 -15.46 -16.41 -15.43
CA LEU A 361 -14.52 -15.40 -14.97
C LEU A 361 -13.17 -15.60 -15.68
N GLY A 362 -12.70 -14.55 -16.35
CA GLY A 362 -11.59 -14.59 -17.30
C GLY A 362 -11.99 -14.47 -18.77
N ASP A 363 -13.26 -14.77 -19.11
CA ASP A 363 -13.79 -14.77 -20.48
C ASP A 363 -14.60 -13.47 -20.74
N TRP A 364 -13.93 -12.37 -20.96
CA TRP A 364 -14.52 -11.02 -21.06
C TRP A 364 -15.21 -10.77 -22.41
N VAL A 365 -16.06 -11.70 -22.83
CA VAL A 365 -16.86 -11.64 -24.05
C VAL A 365 -18.33 -11.47 -23.68
N VAL A 366 -19.00 -10.49 -24.24
CA VAL A 366 -20.41 -10.19 -23.97
C VAL A 366 -21.29 -11.41 -24.21
N ASP A 367 -22.15 -11.70 -23.23
CA ASP A 367 -23.23 -12.69 -23.39
C ASP A 367 -24.37 -12.07 -24.21
N THR A 368 -24.45 -12.43 -25.50
CA THR A 368 -25.45 -11.89 -26.43
C THR A 368 -26.85 -12.46 -26.25
N GLU A 369 -27.03 -13.51 -25.43
CA GLU A 369 -28.36 -13.94 -25.01
C GLU A 369 -28.98 -12.97 -24.01
N LYS A 370 -28.15 -12.43 -23.09
CA LYS A 370 -28.53 -11.42 -22.11
C LYS A 370 -28.60 -10.02 -22.72
N LEU A 371 -27.62 -9.69 -23.52
CA LEU A 371 -27.40 -8.37 -24.13
C LEU A 371 -27.36 -8.49 -25.66
N PRO A 372 -28.51 -8.66 -26.32
CA PRO A 372 -28.57 -8.85 -27.78
C PRO A 372 -27.95 -7.69 -28.57
N ASP A 373 -28.04 -6.47 -28.07
CA ASP A 373 -27.46 -5.27 -28.70
C ASP A 373 -26.02 -4.97 -28.22
N GLY A 374 -25.44 -5.87 -27.40
CA GLY A 374 -24.10 -5.73 -26.87
C GLY A 374 -23.93 -4.55 -25.89
N ILE A 375 -22.66 -4.21 -25.60
CA ILE A 375 -22.32 -3.01 -24.82
C ILE A 375 -22.67 -1.74 -25.60
N GLU A 376 -22.57 -1.78 -26.93
CA GLU A 376 -22.98 -0.68 -27.83
C GLU A 376 -24.46 -0.29 -27.60
N GLY A 377 -25.33 -1.30 -27.38
CA GLY A 377 -26.73 -1.09 -27.03
C GLY A 377 -26.89 -0.35 -25.71
N LEU A 378 -26.16 -0.79 -24.68
CA LEU A 378 -26.19 -0.17 -23.35
C LEU A 378 -25.67 1.27 -23.35
N LEU A 379 -24.61 1.55 -24.10
CA LEU A 379 -24.09 2.91 -24.28
C LEU A 379 -25.10 3.84 -24.97
N ARG A 380 -25.80 3.33 -25.98
CA ARG A 380 -26.90 4.05 -26.64
C ARG A 380 -28.05 4.31 -25.66
N ASP A 381 -28.43 3.31 -24.86
CA ASP A 381 -29.48 3.42 -23.84
C ASP A 381 -29.09 4.41 -22.73
N ALA A 382 -27.84 4.38 -22.26
CA ALA A 382 -27.29 5.34 -21.29
C ALA A 382 -27.38 6.78 -21.82
N LYS A 383 -26.95 7.02 -23.05
CA LYS A 383 -27.03 8.31 -23.71
C LYS A 383 -28.49 8.79 -23.87
N LYS A 384 -29.40 7.91 -24.27
CA LYS A 384 -30.84 8.17 -24.40
C LYS A 384 -31.44 8.59 -23.05
N ASN A 385 -31.06 7.91 -21.97
CA ASN A 385 -31.55 8.17 -20.62
C ASN A 385 -30.80 9.31 -19.90
N GLY A 386 -29.76 9.90 -20.50
CA GLY A 386 -29.03 11.04 -19.94
C GLY A 386 -28.12 10.69 -18.77
N VAL A 387 -27.63 9.44 -18.69
CA VAL A 387 -26.66 8.98 -17.69
C VAL A 387 -25.36 8.52 -18.31
N LYS A 388 -24.26 8.56 -17.55
CA LYS A 388 -23.01 7.91 -17.91
C LYS A 388 -23.14 6.39 -17.68
N PHE A 389 -22.22 5.63 -18.31
CA PHE A 389 -22.19 4.17 -18.18
C PHE A 389 -20.86 3.70 -17.59
N GLY A 390 -20.93 2.75 -16.66
CA GLY A 390 -19.82 2.06 -16.08
C GLY A 390 -19.98 0.53 -16.13
N ILE A 391 -18.88 -0.19 -15.94
CA ILE A 391 -18.83 -1.64 -16.06
C ILE A 391 -17.98 -2.28 -14.96
N TRP A 392 -18.38 -3.45 -14.48
CA TRP A 392 -17.65 -4.27 -13.54
C TRP A 392 -16.70 -5.25 -14.25
N ILE A 393 -15.51 -5.42 -13.67
CA ILE A 393 -14.55 -6.45 -14.05
C ILE A 393 -13.85 -7.02 -12.82
N GLU A 394 -13.39 -8.28 -12.90
CA GLU A 394 -12.53 -8.95 -11.92
C GLU A 394 -11.35 -9.63 -12.66
N PRO A 395 -10.41 -8.87 -13.22
CA PRO A 395 -9.47 -9.39 -14.22
C PRO A 395 -8.29 -10.14 -13.61
N GLU A 396 -8.13 -10.13 -12.29
CA GLU A 396 -7.08 -10.86 -11.57
C GLU A 396 -7.46 -12.32 -11.26
N MET A 397 -8.66 -12.74 -11.66
CA MET A 397 -9.24 -14.04 -11.31
C MET A 397 -9.72 -14.80 -12.54
N THR A 398 -9.89 -16.12 -12.36
CA THR A 398 -10.55 -16.99 -13.35
C THR A 398 -11.36 -18.06 -12.65
N ASN A 399 -12.38 -18.60 -13.33
CA ASN A 399 -13.06 -19.81 -12.88
C ASN A 399 -12.43 -21.07 -13.48
N THR A 400 -12.59 -22.19 -12.80
CA THR A 400 -12.22 -23.50 -13.36
C THR A 400 -13.02 -23.86 -14.62
N LYS A 401 -14.24 -23.29 -14.76
CA LYS A 401 -15.07 -23.34 -15.96
C LYS A 401 -14.98 -22.02 -16.72
N SER A 402 -13.86 -21.81 -17.41
CA SER A 402 -13.62 -20.68 -18.32
C SER A 402 -12.75 -21.11 -19.50
N GLU A 403 -12.89 -20.44 -20.63
CA GLU A 403 -12.01 -20.65 -21.79
C GLU A 403 -10.59 -20.20 -21.48
N LEU A 404 -10.41 -19.19 -20.61
CA LEU A 404 -9.11 -18.72 -20.15
C LEU A 404 -8.36 -19.85 -19.44
N TYR A 405 -9.00 -20.51 -18.47
CA TYR A 405 -8.36 -21.60 -17.72
C TYR A 405 -8.07 -22.83 -18.58
N GLU A 406 -8.95 -23.13 -19.54
CA GLU A 406 -8.70 -24.21 -20.52
C GLU A 406 -7.45 -23.95 -21.36
N LYS A 407 -7.24 -22.69 -21.77
CA LYS A 407 -6.09 -22.29 -22.62
C LYS A 407 -4.80 -22.10 -21.82
N HIS A 408 -4.92 -21.60 -20.58
CA HIS A 408 -3.79 -21.15 -19.76
C HIS A 408 -3.89 -21.63 -18.30
N PRO A 409 -3.93 -22.96 -18.05
CA PRO A 409 -3.93 -23.49 -16.68
C PRO A 409 -2.61 -23.20 -15.93
N ASP A 410 -1.57 -22.80 -16.65
CA ASP A 410 -0.26 -22.38 -16.15
C ASP A 410 -0.22 -20.94 -15.64
N TRP A 411 -1.29 -20.16 -15.84
CA TRP A 411 -1.36 -18.77 -15.40
C TRP A 411 -1.91 -18.58 -13.99
N VAL A 412 -2.47 -19.62 -13.39
CA VAL A 412 -3.00 -19.55 -12.02
C VAL A 412 -1.92 -19.77 -10.98
N ILE A 413 -2.09 -19.13 -9.83
CA ILE A 413 -1.28 -19.38 -8.64
C ILE A 413 -1.52 -20.82 -8.19
N LYS A 414 -0.44 -21.59 -8.14
CA LYS A 414 -0.45 -22.99 -7.78
C LYS A 414 0.91 -23.40 -7.21
N ALA A 415 0.90 -24.01 -6.04
CA ALA A 415 2.12 -24.53 -5.45
C ALA A 415 2.71 -25.69 -6.29
N PRO A 416 4.03 -25.72 -6.48
CA PRO A 416 4.68 -26.82 -7.19
C PRO A 416 4.30 -28.18 -6.62
N LYS A 417 4.01 -29.17 -7.50
CA LYS A 417 3.67 -30.56 -7.16
C LYS A 417 2.38 -30.71 -6.32
N ARG A 418 1.51 -29.71 -6.29
CA ARG A 418 0.22 -29.76 -5.62
C ARG A 418 -0.89 -29.35 -6.57
N ASP A 419 -2.11 -29.77 -6.33
CA ASP A 419 -3.27 -29.28 -7.07
C ASP A 419 -3.55 -27.82 -6.72
N ALA A 420 -4.19 -27.11 -7.65
CA ALA A 420 -4.63 -25.74 -7.38
C ALA A 420 -5.71 -25.76 -6.28
N VAL A 421 -5.56 -24.87 -5.30
CA VAL A 421 -6.58 -24.68 -4.27
C VAL A 421 -7.61 -23.68 -4.80
N VAL A 422 -8.82 -24.16 -4.95
CA VAL A 422 -9.95 -23.43 -5.55
C VAL A 422 -10.80 -22.81 -4.45
N GLY A 423 -10.97 -21.52 -4.48
CA GLY A 423 -11.78 -20.77 -3.52
C GLY A 423 -13.23 -20.54 -3.97
N ARG A 424 -13.99 -19.75 -3.23
CA ARG A 424 -15.38 -19.36 -3.51
C ARG A 424 -16.25 -20.55 -3.92
N GLY A 425 -16.41 -21.50 -2.99
CA GLY A 425 -17.22 -22.69 -3.24
C GLY A 425 -16.62 -23.70 -4.24
N GLY A 426 -15.30 -23.64 -4.44
CA GLY A 426 -14.58 -24.59 -5.30
C GLY A 426 -14.59 -24.21 -6.79
N THR A 427 -14.69 -22.94 -7.13
CA THR A 427 -14.86 -22.51 -8.53
C THR A 427 -13.89 -21.43 -9.01
N GLN A 428 -13.24 -20.69 -8.11
CA GLN A 428 -12.43 -19.50 -8.47
C GLN A 428 -10.94 -19.69 -8.15
N LEU A 429 -10.09 -19.19 -9.03
CA LEU A 429 -8.63 -19.23 -8.96
C LEU A 429 -8.06 -17.82 -9.17
N VAL A 430 -6.90 -17.57 -8.58
CA VAL A 430 -6.15 -16.30 -8.73
C VAL A 430 -5.14 -16.46 -9.86
N LEU A 431 -5.07 -15.48 -10.76
CA LEU A 431 -4.06 -15.38 -11.81
C LEU A 431 -2.73 -14.84 -11.22
N ASP A 432 -1.60 -15.37 -11.68
CA ASP A 432 -0.26 -14.99 -11.19
C ASP A 432 0.24 -13.72 -11.85
N LEU A 433 -0.02 -12.56 -11.25
CA LEU A 433 0.48 -11.26 -11.72
C LEU A 433 2.02 -11.10 -11.61
N GLY A 434 2.74 -12.04 -10.98
CA GLY A 434 4.19 -12.13 -11.11
C GLY A 434 4.64 -12.49 -12.53
N ASN A 435 3.75 -13.11 -13.33
CA ASN A 435 4.00 -13.49 -14.72
C ASN A 435 3.67 -12.33 -15.69
N PRO A 436 4.65 -11.84 -16.48
CA PRO A 436 4.42 -10.76 -17.45
C PRO A 436 3.30 -11.05 -18.47
N LYS A 437 3.08 -12.30 -18.88
CA LYS A 437 1.99 -12.68 -19.79
C LYS A 437 0.62 -12.46 -19.15
N VAL A 438 0.50 -12.72 -17.85
CA VAL A 438 -0.71 -12.43 -17.07
C VAL A 438 -0.91 -10.92 -16.91
N GLN A 439 0.17 -10.16 -16.69
CA GLN A 439 0.11 -8.69 -16.67
C GLN A 439 -0.41 -8.14 -18.01
N ASP A 440 0.06 -8.68 -19.13
CA ASP A 440 -0.40 -8.28 -20.46
C ASP A 440 -1.88 -8.64 -20.69
N PHE A 441 -2.31 -9.80 -20.24
CA PHE A 441 -3.72 -10.20 -20.28
C PHE A 441 -4.61 -9.25 -19.47
N VAL A 442 -4.26 -9.00 -18.21
CA VAL A 442 -5.06 -8.13 -17.31
C VAL A 442 -5.12 -6.70 -17.84
N PHE A 443 -4.00 -6.17 -18.36
CA PHE A 443 -4.00 -4.89 -19.07
C PHE A 443 -4.91 -4.94 -20.29
N GLY A 444 -4.85 -6.02 -21.10
CA GLY A 444 -5.64 -6.21 -22.31
C GLY A 444 -7.14 -6.18 -22.04
N VAL A 445 -7.62 -6.73 -20.91
CA VAL A 445 -9.04 -6.68 -20.53
C VAL A 445 -9.56 -5.24 -20.49
N VAL A 446 -8.81 -4.34 -19.85
CA VAL A 446 -9.18 -2.92 -19.76
C VAL A 446 -8.96 -2.22 -21.11
N ASP A 447 -7.85 -2.52 -21.76
CA ASP A 447 -7.46 -1.89 -23.03
C ASP A 447 -8.47 -2.19 -24.14
N ASP A 448 -8.92 -3.43 -24.26
CA ASP A 448 -9.92 -3.86 -25.26
C ASP A 448 -11.27 -3.20 -24.99
N LEU A 449 -11.71 -3.16 -23.72
CA LEU A 449 -12.97 -2.49 -23.34
C LEU A 449 -12.95 -1.00 -23.68
N LEU A 450 -11.95 -0.26 -23.21
CA LEU A 450 -11.89 1.20 -23.37
C LEU A 450 -11.50 1.65 -24.77
N THR A 451 -10.78 0.79 -25.53
CA THR A 451 -10.49 1.08 -26.95
C THR A 451 -11.74 0.89 -27.81
N LYS A 452 -12.49 -0.17 -27.56
CA LYS A 452 -13.72 -0.48 -28.30
C LYS A 452 -14.89 0.41 -27.89
N TYR A 453 -14.96 0.75 -26.59
CA TYR A 453 -16.06 1.49 -25.97
C TYR A 453 -15.54 2.71 -25.19
N PRO A 454 -15.05 3.74 -25.87
CA PRO A 454 -14.44 4.91 -25.23
C PRO A 454 -15.44 5.75 -24.41
N GLU A 455 -16.74 5.51 -24.54
CA GLU A 455 -17.80 6.16 -23.77
C GLU A 455 -17.97 5.55 -22.35
N ILE A 456 -17.30 4.44 -22.03
CA ILE A 456 -17.28 3.91 -20.66
C ILE A 456 -16.57 4.93 -19.76
N ALA A 457 -17.31 5.49 -18.81
CA ALA A 457 -16.82 6.52 -17.91
C ALA A 457 -16.26 5.97 -16.59
N TYR A 458 -16.59 4.71 -16.25
CA TYR A 458 -16.34 4.13 -14.95
C TYR A 458 -16.08 2.62 -15.03
N ILE A 459 -15.09 2.16 -14.25
CA ILE A 459 -14.79 0.73 -14.07
C ILE A 459 -14.85 0.41 -12.58
N LYS A 460 -15.70 -0.56 -12.20
CA LYS A 460 -15.61 -1.22 -10.89
C LYS A 460 -14.69 -2.44 -11.03
N TRP A 461 -13.51 -2.33 -10.45
CA TRP A 461 -12.49 -3.40 -10.45
C TRP A 461 -12.55 -4.17 -9.15
N ASP A 462 -12.95 -5.42 -9.24
CA ASP A 462 -13.11 -6.31 -8.09
C ASP A 462 -11.94 -7.30 -7.94
N ALA A 463 -11.80 -7.87 -6.72
CA ALA A 463 -10.83 -8.92 -6.40
C ALA A 463 -11.33 -9.75 -5.21
N ASN A 464 -12.17 -10.72 -5.49
CA ASN A 464 -12.98 -11.41 -4.47
C ASN A 464 -12.29 -12.58 -3.78
N MET A 465 -11.07 -12.94 -4.17
CA MET A 465 -10.39 -14.11 -3.63
C MET A 465 -9.01 -13.77 -3.06
N ALA A 466 -8.67 -14.40 -1.94
CA ALA A 466 -7.31 -14.45 -1.41
C ALA A 466 -6.47 -15.53 -2.09
N ILE A 467 -5.15 -15.46 -1.98
CA ILE A 467 -4.25 -16.55 -2.38
C ILE A 467 -4.37 -17.69 -1.36
N MET A 468 -4.99 -18.78 -1.77
CA MET A 468 -5.26 -19.94 -0.90
C MET A 468 -4.09 -20.93 -0.84
N ASN A 469 -3.21 -20.91 -1.84
CA ASN A 469 -2.07 -21.82 -1.92
C ASN A 469 -0.86 -21.09 -2.50
N HIS A 470 0.16 -20.91 -1.67
CA HIS A 470 1.36 -20.15 -2.02
C HIS A 470 2.23 -20.94 -3.00
N GLY A 471 2.33 -20.45 -4.21
CA GLY A 471 3.23 -20.99 -5.23
C GLY A 471 2.98 -20.39 -6.60
N SER A 472 4.04 -20.18 -7.36
CA SER A 472 4.01 -19.66 -8.72
C SER A 472 4.48 -20.73 -9.69
N GLN A 473 3.78 -20.89 -10.81
CA GLN A 473 4.22 -21.71 -11.92
C GLN A 473 5.25 -20.97 -12.82
N TYR A 474 5.38 -19.67 -12.60
CA TYR A 474 6.31 -18.80 -13.35
C TYR A 474 7.65 -18.60 -12.61
N LEU A 475 7.62 -18.37 -11.30
CA LEU A 475 8.82 -18.13 -10.51
C LEU A 475 9.72 -19.37 -10.42
N SER A 476 11.03 -19.15 -10.34
CA SER A 476 12.00 -20.22 -10.11
C SER A 476 11.75 -20.92 -8.76
N ALA A 477 12.25 -22.15 -8.60
CA ALA A 477 12.15 -22.87 -7.32
C ALA A 477 12.82 -22.11 -6.16
N ALA A 478 13.89 -21.36 -6.44
CA ALA A 478 14.58 -20.54 -5.45
C ALA A 478 13.78 -19.28 -5.05
N ASP A 479 12.94 -18.76 -5.94
CA ASP A 479 12.26 -17.47 -5.76
C ASP A 479 10.77 -17.63 -5.41
N GLN A 480 10.30 -18.82 -4.99
CA GLN A 480 8.90 -19.06 -4.64
C GLN A 480 8.40 -18.16 -3.51
N SER A 481 9.26 -17.79 -2.56
CA SER A 481 8.95 -16.85 -1.48
C SER A 481 8.71 -15.41 -1.98
N HIS A 482 9.09 -15.09 -3.22
CA HIS A 482 8.83 -13.77 -3.80
C HIS A 482 7.37 -13.58 -4.27
N LEU A 483 6.53 -14.62 -4.29
CA LEU A 483 5.20 -14.60 -4.92
C LEU A 483 4.36 -13.38 -4.52
N TYR A 484 4.20 -13.13 -3.23
CA TYR A 484 3.35 -12.01 -2.77
C TYR A 484 3.90 -10.65 -3.22
N ILE A 485 5.22 -10.48 -3.15
CA ILE A 485 5.90 -9.24 -3.57
C ILE A 485 5.81 -9.08 -5.09
N ALA A 486 6.12 -10.14 -5.85
CA ALA A 486 6.05 -10.15 -7.31
C ALA A 486 4.64 -9.90 -7.84
N TYR A 487 3.62 -10.46 -7.18
CA TYR A 487 2.22 -10.21 -7.50
C TYR A 487 1.89 -8.71 -7.45
N HIS A 488 2.21 -8.04 -6.34
CA HIS A 488 1.90 -6.62 -6.17
C HIS A 488 2.78 -5.70 -7.01
N GLN A 489 4.02 -6.09 -7.32
CA GLN A 489 4.83 -5.39 -8.31
C GLN A 489 4.22 -5.50 -9.71
N GLY A 490 3.69 -6.67 -10.06
CA GLY A 490 2.96 -6.89 -11.32
C GLY A 490 1.65 -6.11 -11.38
N PHE A 491 0.87 -6.11 -10.30
CA PHE A 491 -0.34 -5.32 -10.16
C PHE A 491 -0.08 -3.83 -10.37
N ALA A 492 0.92 -3.27 -9.68
CA ALA A 492 1.30 -1.87 -9.84
C ALA A 492 1.67 -1.53 -11.28
N LYS A 493 2.46 -2.38 -11.97
CA LYS A 493 2.81 -2.18 -13.39
C LYS A 493 1.59 -2.17 -14.31
N VAL A 494 0.61 -3.04 -14.07
CA VAL A 494 -0.64 -3.07 -14.86
C VAL A 494 -1.42 -1.77 -14.66
N ILE A 495 -1.59 -1.34 -13.40
CA ILE A 495 -2.32 -0.11 -13.06
C ILE A 495 -1.61 1.12 -13.64
N ASP A 496 -0.29 1.21 -13.54
CA ASP A 496 0.50 2.31 -14.13
C ASP A 496 0.32 2.38 -15.65
N ARG A 497 0.30 1.24 -16.35
CA ARG A 497 0.03 1.17 -17.79
C ARG A 497 -1.37 1.66 -18.14
N ILE A 498 -2.37 1.26 -17.36
CA ILE A 498 -3.76 1.69 -17.55
C ILE A 498 -3.85 3.21 -17.38
N ARG A 499 -3.32 3.75 -16.28
CA ARG A 499 -3.37 5.19 -16.00
C ARG A 499 -2.56 6.04 -16.98
N ALA A 500 -1.46 5.52 -17.51
CA ALA A 500 -0.71 6.20 -18.56
C ALA A 500 -1.53 6.40 -19.84
N LYS A 501 -2.41 5.44 -20.19
CA LYS A 501 -3.22 5.46 -21.41
C LYS A 501 -4.62 6.07 -21.20
N TYR A 502 -5.28 5.74 -20.08
CA TYR A 502 -6.67 6.10 -19.76
C TYR A 502 -6.72 6.97 -18.52
N LYS A 503 -6.54 8.28 -18.73
CA LYS A 503 -6.42 9.23 -17.61
C LYS A 503 -7.76 9.66 -17.03
N ASP A 504 -8.83 9.66 -17.84
CA ASP A 504 -10.10 10.28 -17.49
C ASP A 504 -11.14 9.29 -16.94
N VAL A 505 -10.93 7.98 -17.09
CA VAL A 505 -11.84 6.97 -16.57
C VAL A 505 -11.71 6.88 -15.04
N VAL A 506 -12.84 6.91 -14.36
CA VAL A 506 -12.89 6.66 -12.91
C VAL A 506 -12.78 5.16 -12.65
N ILE A 507 -11.88 4.75 -11.77
CA ILE A 507 -11.72 3.34 -11.39
C ILE A 507 -11.94 3.20 -9.90
N GLN A 508 -12.97 2.42 -9.54
CA GLN A 508 -13.27 2.02 -8.18
C GLN A 508 -12.56 0.71 -7.84
N CYS A 509 -11.89 0.67 -6.70
CA CYS A 509 -11.34 -0.56 -6.13
C CYS A 509 -12.40 -1.27 -5.29
N CYS A 510 -12.72 -2.51 -5.62
CA CYS A 510 -13.51 -3.42 -4.81
C CYS A 510 -12.70 -4.68 -4.49
N ALA A 511 -12.96 -5.31 -3.36
CA ALA A 511 -12.39 -6.61 -3.00
C ALA A 511 -13.31 -7.31 -2.00
N SER A 512 -14.47 -7.77 -2.44
CA SER A 512 -15.57 -8.21 -1.59
C SER A 512 -15.89 -7.14 -0.53
N GLY A 513 -16.15 -5.91 -0.96
CA GLY A 513 -16.23 -4.75 -0.07
C GLY A 513 -14.87 -4.08 0.13
N GLY A 514 -14.57 -3.68 1.36
CA GLY A 514 -13.43 -2.84 1.73
C GLY A 514 -12.08 -3.55 1.90
N ALA A 515 -11.93 -4.82 1.53
CA ALA A 515 -10.70 -5.57 1.83
C ALA A 515 -9.44 -5.06 1.10
N ARG A 516 -9.56 -4.13 0.14
CA ARG A 516 -8.42 -3.47 -0.52
C ARG A 516 -8.46 -1.94 -0.35
N ALA A 517 -9.15 -1.45 0.65
CA ALA A 517 -9.14 -0.04 1.02
C ALA A 517 -7.80 0.33 1.66
N ASN A 518 -6.85 0.85 0.88
CA ASN A 518 -5.52 1.24 1.34
C ASN A 518 -4.88 2.29 0.42
N TRP A 519 -3.92 3.02 0.93
CA TRP A 519 -3.21 4.07 0.18
C TRP A 519 -2.32 3.56 -0.96
N GLY A 520 -1.88 2.30 -0.91
CA GLY A 520 -1.14 1.68 -2.00
C GLY A 520 -2.01 1.47 -3.25
N CYS A 521 -3.24 0.99 -3.05
CA CYS A 521 -4.23 0.83 -4.12
C CYS A 521 -4.67 2.18 -4.71
N LEU A 522 -4.97 3.15 -3.85
CA LEU A 522 -5.48 4.47 -4.25
C LEU A 522 -4.50 5.28 -5.14
N ARG A 523 -3.23 4.91 -5.24
CA ARG A 523 -2.30 5.50 -6.24
C ARG A 523 -2.73 5.29 -7.68
N GLY A 524 -3.53 4.26 -7.94
CA GLY A 524 -4.03 3.95 -9.28
C GLY A 524 -5.55 3.93 -9.39
N PHE A 525 -6.25 4.05 -8.28
CA PHE A 525 -7.70 4.08 -8.21
C PHE A 525 -8.19 5.44 -7.72
N ASP A 526 -9.43 5.76 -8.02
CA ASP A 526 -10.04 7.03 -7.63
C ASP A 526 -10.78 6.93 -6.30
N GLU A 527 -11.32 5.74 -6.05
CA GLU A 527 -12.13 5.45 -4.89
C GLU A 527 -12.16 3.95 -4.60
N PHE A 528 -12.69 3.56 -3.47
CA PHE A 528 -12.92 2.16 -3.12
C PHE A 528 -14.34 1.94 -2.60
N TRP A 529 -14.84 0.72 -2.77
CA TRP A 529 -16.08 0.24 -2.17
C TRP A 529 -15.85 -0.07 -0.70
N VAL A 530 -16.53 0.65 0.20
CA VAL A 530 -16.27 0.55 1.66
C VAL A 530 -16.71 -0.79 2.23
N SER A 531 -17.83 -1.34 1.77
CA SER A 531 -18.38 -2.61 2.23
C SER A 531 -19.45 -3.13 1.28
N ASP A 532 -19.58 -4.45 1.19
CA ASP A 532 -20.71 -5.10 0.53
C ASP A 532 -22.04 -4.94 1.32
N ASN A 533 -21.95 -4.54 2.59
CA ASN A 533 -23.14 -4.25 3.37
C ASN A 533 -23.65 -2.84 3.07
N THR A 534 -24.82 -2.75 2.46
CA THR A 534 -25.48 -1.47 2.08
C THR A 534 -26.52 -0.98 3.09
N ASP A 535 -26.68 -1.67 4.23
CA ASP A 535 -27.55 -1.19 5.30
C ASP A 535 -27.11 0.17 5.81
N ALA A 536 -28.03 1.14 5.75
CA ALA A 536 -27.74 2.54 6.03
C ALA A 536 -27.19 2.78 7.46
N LEU A 537 -27.68 2.04 8.46
CA LEU A 537 -27.21 2.17 9.84
C LEU A 537 -25.81 1.60 10.00
N GLN A 538 -25.55 0.42 9.44
CA GLN A 538 -24.22 -0.21 9.49
C GLN A 538 -23.17 0.63 8.74
N ARG A 539 -23.54 1.23 7.61
CA ARG A 539 -22.65 2.10 6.84
C ARG A 539 -22.23 3.36 7.59
N ILE A 540 -23.02 3.88 8.52
CA ILE A 540 -22.60 5.00 9.37
C ILE A 540 -21.32 4.65 10.14
N TYR A 541 -21.25 3.49 10.76
CA TYR A 541 -20.08 3.05 11.53
C TYR A 541 -18.88 2.81 10.64
N MET A 542 -19.06 2.10 9.53
CA MET A 542 -17.98 1.75 8.60
C MET A 542 -17.40 3.00 7.92
N GLN A 543 -18.27 3.90 7.42
CA GLN A 543 -17.82 5.14 6.78
C GLN A 543 -17.21 6.12 7.78
N TYR A 544 -17.72 6.19 9.01
CA TYR A 544 -17.11 6.98 10.08
C TYR A 544 -15.70 6.50 10.41
N GLY A 545 -15.50 5.20 10.67
CA GLY A 545 -14.18 4.65 10.92
C GLY A 545 -13.22 4.89 9.74
N THR A 546 -13.67 4.59 8.52
CA THR A 546 -12.88 4.81 7.30
C THR A 546 -12.47 6.27 7.14
N SER A 547 -13.33 7.22 7.49
CA SER A 547 -13.06 8.66 7.36
C SER A 547 -11.93 9.20 8.24
N TYR A 548 -11.48 8.45 9.23
CA TYR A 548 -10.28 8.82 9.98
C TYR A 548 -9.02 8.83 9.12
N PHE A 549 -8.96 7.99 8.10
CA PHE A 549 -7.78 7.85 7.26
C PHE A 549 -7.99 8.27 5.80
N PHE A 550 -9.23 8.21 5.30
CA PHE A 550 -9.54 8.43 3.89
C PHE A 550 -10.54 9.58 3.69
N PRO A 551 -10.33 10.45 2.69
CA PRO A 551 -11.29 11.53 2.39
C PRO A 551 -12.61 10.95 1.84
N ALA A 552 -13.71 11.64 2.07
CA ALA A 552 -15.04 11.23 1.61
C ALA A 552 -15.08 10.91 0.10
N ILE A 553 -14.34 11.67 -0.70
CA ILE A 553 -14.25 11.48 -2.16
C ILE A 553 -13.64 10.12 -2.58
N ALA A 554 -12.89 9.45 -1.69
CA ALA A 554 -12.35 8.12 -1.92
C ALA A 554 -13.28 6.98 -1.47
N MET A 555 -14.39 7.30 -0.80
CA MET A 555 -15.34 6.32 -0.27
C MET A 555 -16.58 6.27 -1.17
N ALA A 556 -16.66 5.26 -2.04
CA ALA A 556 -17.84 5.07 -2.88
C ALA A 556 -19.06 4.64 -2.07
N SER A 557 -20.22 5.13 -2.47
CA SER A 557 -21.51 4.81 -1.87
C SER A 557 -22.55 4.63 -2.98
N HIS A 558 -23.07 3.39 -3.17
CA HIS A 558 -24.03 3.03 -4.23
C HIS A 558 -25.08 2.02 -3.75
#